data_c0510f5a28943ea786060b46b1479b29
#
_entry.id   c0510f5a28943ea786060b46b1479b29
#
_cell.length_a   1.000
_cell.length_b   1.000
_cell.length_c   1.000
_cell.angle_alpha   90.00
_cell.angle_beta   90.00
_cell.angle_gamma   90.00
#
_symmetry.space_group_name_H-M   'P 1'
#
loop_
_entity.id
_entity.type
_entity.pdbx_description
1 polymer ?
#
loop_
_entity_poly.entity_id
_entity_poly.type
_entity_poly.pdbx_seq_one_letter_code
_entity_poly.pdbx_strand_id
1 'polypeptide(L)'
;MKKLIVITSPRFFQGEDTVLSHLFDEGMQRLHLRKPDSEANELRKLLDRIPAIYYPKIVLHDCFGLAVEYGLGGVHLNRRNNQIPDGFTGTISRSCHSIGELEQFGELDYLFLSPIFQSITKEGYGNGFEPETLRQASDTGTINDKVIALGGIDQTTLPLLRPFRFGGAAVLGALWGNHPSVDKEDSIITQYKKLQAWN
;
A
#
# COMPACT_ATOMS: atom_id res chain seq x y z
N MET A 1 -11.00 8.33 11.12
CA MET A 1 -11.22 7.58 9.86
C MET A 1 -9.95 6.80 9.55
N LYS A 2 -10.07 5.50 9.43
CA LYS A 2 -8.90 4.63 9.13
C LYS A 2 -8.50 4.79 7.66
N LYS A 3 -7.20 4.72 7.37
CA LYS A 3 -6.67 4.91 6.00
C LYS A 3 -6.87 3.64 5.17
N LEU A 4 -7.36 3.77 3.93
CA LEU A 4 -7.28 2.71 2.93
C LEU A 4 -6.18 3.07 1.92
N ILE A 5 -5.15 2.25 1.85
CA ILE A 5 -4.01 2.41 0.94
C ILE A 5 -4.15 1.40 -0.19
N VAL A 6 -3.98 1.84 -1.42
CA VAL A 6 -3.95 0.96 -2.59
C VAL A 6 -2.49 0.71 -2.99
N ILE A 7 -2.14 -0.57 -3.17
CA ILE A 7 -0.85 -0.95 -3.77
C ILE A 7 -1.15 -1.36 -5.21
N THR A 8 -0.39 -0.88 -6.21
CA THR A 8 -0.61 -1.21 -7.62
C THR A 8 -0.47 -2.71 -7.90
N SER A 9 -1.10 -3.18 -8.97
CA SER A 9 -0.75 -4.48 -9.57
C SER A 9 0.77 -4.58 -9.78
N PRO A 10 1.39 -5.74 -9.53
CA PRO A 10 2.85 -5.89 -9.68
C PRO A 10 3.33 -5.75 -11.14
N ARG A 11 2.44 -5.97 -12.11
CA ARG A 11 2.72 -5.81 -13.55
C ARG A 11 1.92 -4.63 -14.09
N PHE A 12 2.51 -3.94 -15.07
CA PHE A 12 1.78 -2.94 -15.85
C PHE A 12 0.67 -3.59 -16.67
N PHE A 13 -0.39 -2.86 -16.92
CA PHE A 13 -1.42 -3.24 -17.87
C PHE A 13 -1.86 -2.01 -18.69
N GLN A 14 -2.42 -2.24 -19.86
CA GLN A 14 -2.88 -1.17 -20.74
C GLN A 14 -4.01 -0.37 -20.07
N GLY A 15 -3.88 0.97 -20.05
CA GLY A 15 -4.85 1.86 -19.42
C GLY A 15 -4.76 1.92 -17.89
N GLU A 16 -3.68 1.42 -17.28
CA GLU A 16 -3.48 1.51 -15.83
C GLU A 16 -3.51 2.95 -15.32
N ASP A 17 -2.91 3.88 -16.06
CA ASP A 17 -2.93 5.32 -15.79
C ASP A 17 -4.36 5.88 -15.71
N THR A 18 -5.25 5.47 -16.60
CA THR A 18 -6.66 5.85 -16.61
C THR A 18 -7.37 5.32 -15.36
N VAL A 19 -7.24 4.01 -15.08
CA VAL A 19 -7.85 3.39 -13.90
C VAL A 19 -7.36 4.03 -12.59
N LEU A 20 -6.05 4.30 -12.49
CA LEU A 20 -5.47 4.97 -11.31
C LEU A 20 -6.01 6.39 -11.14
N SER A 21 -6.14 7.15 -12.24
CA SER A 21 -6.69 8.52 -12.21
C SER A 21 -8.14 8.51 -11.72
N HIS A 22 -8.96 7.61 -12.23
CA HIS A 22 -10.36 7.48 -11.78
C HIS A 22 -10.46 7.01 -10.31
N LEU A 23 -9.56 6.14 -9.84
CA LEU A 23 -9.50 5.80 -8.41
C LEU A 23 -9.19 7.02 -7.54
N PHE A 24 -8.32 7.94 -8.01
CA PHE A 24 -8.06 9.20 -7.31
C PHE A 24 -9.27 10.12 -7.32
N ASP A 25 -10.01 10.21 -8.43
CA ASP A 25 -11.27 10.96 -8.54
C ASP A 25 -12.34 10.43 -7.57
N GLU A 26 -12.37 9.11 -7.36
CA GLU A 26 -13.24 8.44 -6.40
C GLU A 26 -12.75 8.52 -4.95
N GLY A 27 -11.73 9.36 -4.70
CA GLY A 27 -11.29 9.70 -3.36
C GLY A 27 -10.13 8.87 -2.81
N MET A 28 -9.37 8.15 -3.65
CA MET A 28 -8.16 7.47 -3.22
C MET A 28 -7.15 8.46 -2.64
N GLN A 29 -6.77 8.27 -1.38
CA GLN A 29 -5.90 9.20 -0.65
C GLN A 29 -4.42 8.84 -0.74
N ARG A 30 -4.09 7.57 -0.98
CA ARG A 30 -2.72 7.09 -1.04
C ARG A 30 -2.59 5.89 -1.97
N LEU A 31 -1.66 6.00 -2.91
CA LEU A 31 -1.27 4.95 -3.83
C LEU A 31 0.19 4.57 -3.57
N HIS A 32 0.45 3.29 -3.37
CA HIS A 32 1.80 2.73 -3.38
C HIS A 32 2.09 2.15 -4.76
N LEU A 33 2.91 2.85 -5.53
CA LEU A 33 3.34 2.41 -6.85
C LEU A 33 4.47 1.40 -6.68
N ARG A 34 4.13 0.13 -6.84
CA ARG A 34 5.02 -1.01 -6.68
C ARG A 34 5.06 -1.85 -7.94
N LYS A 35 6.21 -1.85 -8.62
CA LYS A 35 6.50 -2.60 -9.84
C LYS A 35 7.85 -3.29 -9.68
N PRO A 36 7.92 -4.44 -9.00
CA PRO A 36 9.16 -5.01 -8.46
C PRO A 36 10.24 -5.31 -9.51
N ASP A 37 9.84 -5.57 -10.74
CA ASP A 37 10.74 -5.98 -11.83
C ASP A 37 10.85 -4.93 -12.93
N SER A 38 10.47 -3.67 -12.65
CA SER A 38 10.47 -2.59 -13.63
C SER A 38 11.68 -1.67 -13.48
N GLU A 39 12.05 -1.08 -14.60
CA GLU A 39 13.06 -0.04 -14.65
C GLU A 39 12.44 1.38 -14.53
N ALA A 40 13.29 2.36 -14.23
CA ALA A 40 12.86 3.76 -14.07
C ALA A 40 12.10 4.31 -15.27
N ASN A 41 12.48 3.94 -16.49
CA ASN A 41 11.84 4.44 -17.72
C ASN A 41 10.39 3.92 -17.87
N GLU A 42 10.08 2.73 -17.38
CA GLU A 42 8.72 2.20 -17.42
C GLU A 42 7.82 2.92 -16.39
N LEU A 43 8.38 3.18 -15.20
CA LEU A 43 7.70 3.98 -14.18
C LEU A 43 7.45 5.42 -14.64
N ARG A 44 8.44 6.06 -15.33
CA ARG A 44 8.25 7.38 -15.95
C ARG A 44 7.07 7.39 -16.91
N LYS A 45 7.01 6.43 -17.83
CA LYS A 45 5.89 6.33 -18.80
C LYS A 45 4.52 6.23 -18.13
N LEU A 46 4.43 5.60 -16.97
CA LEU A 46 3.19 5.56 -16.21
C LEU A 46 2.94 6.91 -15.51
N LEU A 47 3.94 7.47 -14.83
CA LEU A 47 3.82 8.75 -14.11
C LEU A 47 3.47 9.90 -15.07
N ASP A 48 4.08 9.98 -16.24
CA ASP A 48 3.82 11.01 -17.26
C ASP A 48 2.34 11.05 -17.73
N ARG A 49 1.60 9.94 -17.56
CA ARG A 49 0.18 9.84 -17.92
C ARG A 49 -0.77 10.11 -16.77
N ILE A 50 -0.27 10.09 -15.53
CA ILE A 50 -1.08 10.40 -14.35
C ILE A 50 -1.06 11.92 -14.13
N PRO A 51 -2.20 12.58 -13.95
CA PRO A 51 -2.25 14.01 -13.66
C PRO A 51 -1.41 14.39 -12.43
N ALA A 52 -0.55 15.41 -12.58
CA ALA A 52 0.39 15.83 -11.53
C ALA A 52 -0.25 16.22 -10.21
N ILE A 53 -1.53 16.60 -10.21
CA ILE A 53 -2.30 16.89 -8.99
C ILE A 53 -2.36 15.70 -8.02
N TYR A 54 -2.13 14.45 -8.52
CA TYR A 54 -2.13 13.24 -7.69
C TYR A 54 -0.75 12.85 -7.18
N TYR A 55 0.33 13.45 -7.68
CA TYR A 55 1.71 13.11 -7.28
C TYR A 55 1.94 13.16 -5.75
N PRO A 56 1.39 14.12 -5.00
CA PRO A 56 1.52 14.12 -3.54
C PRO A 56 0.86 12.93 -2.83
N LYS A 57 0.03 12.16 -3.54
CA LYS A 57 -0.63 10.96 -3.03
C LYS A 57 0.10 9.67 -3.41
N ILE A 58 1.16 9.73 -4.24
CA ILE A 58 1.88 8.57 -4.75
C ILE A 58 3.13 8.32 -3.92
N VAL A 59 3.37 7.05 -3.57
CA VAL A 59 4.53 6.56 -2.82
C VAL A 59 5.24 5.49 -3.64
N LEU A 60 6.54 5.64 -3.89
CA LEU A 60 7.33 4.67 -4.66
C LEU A 60 7.93 3.59 -3.77
N HIS A 61 7.95 2.35 -4.29
CA HIS A 61 8.64 1.21 -3.67
C HIS A 61 10.03 0.94 -4.28
N ASP A 62 10.28 1.45 -5.47
CA ASP A 62 11.54 1.26 -6.22
C ASP A 62 11.87 2.55 -6.99
N CYS A 63 13.10 2.71 -7.51
CA CYS A 63 13.52 3.87 -8.30
C CYS A 63 13.27 5.22 -7.60
N PHE A 64 13.65 5.34 -6.34
CA PHE A 64 13.32 6.49 -5.47
C PHE A 64 13.76 7.86 -6.01
N GLY A 65 14.76 7.92 -6.92
CA GLY A 65 15.11 9.17 -7.61
C GLY A 65 13.94 9.82 -8.33
N LEU A 66 12.98 9.01 -8.83
CA LEU A 66 11.76 9.53 -9.45
C LEU A 66 10.84 10.25 -8.44
N ALA A 67 10.90 9.89 -7.15
CA ALA A 67 10.11 10.60 -6.15
C ALA A 67 10.54 12.06 -6.01
N VAL A 68 11.84 12.34 -6.13
CA VAL A 68 12.38 13.71 -6.16
C VAL A 68 12.05 14.38 -7.49
N GLU A 69 12.29 13.70 -8.60
CA GLU A 69 12.08 14.22 -9.96
C GLU A 69 10.64 14.68 -10.21
N TYR A 70 9.64 13.92 -9.74
CA TYR A 70 8.21 14.18 -9.92
C TYR A 70 7.55 14.90 -8.74
N GLY A 71 8.26 15.14 -7.64
CA GLY A 71 7.67 15.69 -6.42
C GLY A 71 6.61 14.76 -5.81
N LEU A 72 6.86 13.44 -5.79
CA LEU A 72 5.91 12.47 -5.26
C LEU A 72 5.80 12.55 -3.73
N GLY A 73 4.65 12.09 -3.21
CA GLY A 73 4.32 12.22 -1.79
C GLY A 73 5.11 11.32 -0.85
N GLY A 74 5.79 10.28 -1.33
CA GLY A 74 6.55 9.40 -0.43
C GLY A 74 7.42 8.34 -1.10
N VAL A 75 8.24 7.69 -0.26
CA VAL A 75 9.00 6.48 -0.59
C VAL A 75 8.71 5.39 0.44
N HIS A 76 8.71 4.14 -0.02
CA HIS A 76 8.48 2.97 0.82
C HIS A 76 9.72 2.08 0.85
N LEU A 77 10.44 2.14 1.97
CA LEU A 77 11.67 1.38 2.17
C LEU A 77 11.38 -0.12 2.23
N ASN A 78 12.27 -0.89 1.65
CA ASN A 78 12.22 -2.36 1.66
C ASN A 78 13.64 -2.93 1.68
N ARG A 79 13.78 -4.27 1.71
CA ARG A 79 15.11 -4.90 1.79
C ARG A 79 16.03 -4.57 0.61
N ARG A 80 15.47 -4.30 -0.57
CA ARG A 80 16.24 -3.97 -1.78
C ARG A 80 16.60 -2.49 -1.84
N ASN A 81 15.68 -1.63 -1.37
CA ASN A 81 15.78 -0.18 -1.42
C ASN A 81 15.56 0.37 -0.01
N ASN A 82 16.65 0.68 0.68
CA ASN A 82 16.64 1.15 2.07
C ASN A 82 17.34 2.51 2.26
N GLN A 83 17.73 3.16 1.16
CA GLN A 83 18.36 4.49 1.19
C GLN A 83 17.38 5.55 0.70
N ILE A 84 17.20 6.56 1.52
CA ILE A 84 16.38 7.72 1.18
C ILE A 84 17.17 8.59 0.20
N PRO A 85 16.56 9.05 -0.92
CA PRO A 85 17.25 9.92 -1.87
C PRO A 85 17.62 11.26 -1.24
N ASP A 86 18.78 11.79 -1.63
CA ASP A 86 19.19 13.13 -1.20
C ASP A 86 18.15 14.19 -1.58
N GLY A 87 17.86 15.08 -0.65
CA GLY A 87 16.89 16.17 -0.85
C GLY A 87 15.42 15.75 -0.85
N PHE A 88 15.10 14.48 -0.56
CA PHE A 88 13.71 14.05 -0.45
C PHE A 88 13.07 14.53 0.88
N THR A 89 11.90 15.16 0.78
CA THR A 89 11.18 15.73 1.93
C THR A 89 9.77 15.15 2.13
N GLY A 90 9.40 14.15 1.32
CA GLY A 90 8.10 13.46 1.43
C GLY A 90 8.04 12.44 2.56
N THR A 91 6.93 11.72 2.66
CA THR A 91 6.72 10.69 3.68
C THR A 91 7.61 9.47 3.44
N ILE A 92 8.10 8.88 4.52
CA ILE A 92 8.93 7.69 4.52
C ILE A 92 8.21 6.57 5.25
N SER A 93 8.02 5.47 4.57
CA SER A 93 7.36 4.29 5.14
C SER A 93 8.18 3.02 4.91
N ARG A 94 7.83 1.93 5.59
CA ARG A 94 8.54 0.66 5.49
C ARG A 94 7.61 -0.52 5.73
N SER A 95 7.92 -1.67 5.09
CA SER A 95 7.31 -2.96 5.42
C SER A 95 8.03 -3.62 6.60
N CYS A 96 7.26 -4.06 7.59
CA CYS A 96 7.68 -4.84 8.76
C CYS A 96 7.00 -6.21 8.73
N HIS A 97 7.73 -7.22 9.19
CA HIS A 97 7.27 -8.61 9.21
C HIS A 97 7.24 -9.22 10.61
N SER A 98 7.54 -8.43 11.63
CA SER A 98 7.45 -8.80 13.05
C SER A 98 7.06 -7.59 13.90
N ILE A 99 6.59 -7.84 15.11
CA ILE A 99 6.29 -6.77 16.10
C ILE A 99 7.57 -6.02 16.48
N GLY A 100 8.70 -6.73 16.64
CA GLY A 100 10.00 -6.09 16.95
C GLY A 100 10.47 -5.14 15.84
N GLU A 101 10.17 -5.41 14.56
CA GLU A 101 10.47 -4.47 13.48
C GLU A 101 9.63 -3.18 13.58
N LEU A 102 8.39 -3.25 14.08
CA LEU A 102 7.59 -2.03 14.31
C LEU A 102 8.24 -1.13 15.37
N GLU A 103 8.78 -1.71 16.43
CA GLU A 103 9.49 -0.97 17.48
C GLU A 103 10.80 -0.37 16.95
N GLN A 104 11.55 -1.13 16.15
CA GLN A 104 12.81 -0.70 15.56
C GLN A 104 12.64 0.51 14.61
N PHE A 105 11.55 0.57 13.85
CA PHE A 105 11.33 1.57 12.80
C PHE A 105 10.23 2.59 13.13
N GLY A 106 9.82 2.71 14.39
CA GLY A 106 8.72 3.57 14.85
C GLY A 106 8.89 5.07 14.56
N GLU A 107 10.12 5.53 14.27
CA GLU A 107 10.42 6.92 13.91
C GLU A 107 9.89 7.30 12.51
N LEU A 108 9.66 6.31 11.63
CA LEU A 108 9.14 6.56 10.29
C LEU A 108 7.70 7.07 10.33
N ASP A 109 7.25 7.69 9.24
CA ASP A 109 5.91 8.29 9.17
C ASP A 109 4.80 7.26 9.33
N TYR A 110 4.96 6.08 8.71
CA TYR A 110 4.08 4.92 8.91
C TYR A 110 4.76 3.61 8.49
N LEU A 111 4.22 2.51 9.00
CA LEU A 111 4.76 1.17 8.78
C LEU A 111 3.66 0.25 8.24
N PHE A 112 4.02 -0.67 7.35
CA PHE A 112 3.18 -1.81 7.01
C PHE A 112 3.55 -3.00 7.87
N LEU A 113 2.57 -3.64 8.51
CA LEU A 113 2.75 -4.94 9.16
C LEU A 113 2.14 -6.02 8.26
N SER A 114 2.93 -7.01 7.85
CA SER A 114 2.50 -8.06 6.93
C SER A 114 3.22 -9.40 7.12
N PRO A 115 2.56 -10.53 6.83
CA PRO A 115 1.15 -10.65 6.47
C PRO A 115 0.24 -10.68 7.71
N ILE A 116 -0.87 -9.93 7.73
CA ILE A 116 -1.84 -9.98 8.84
C ILE A 116 -2.67 -11.26 8.77
N PHE A 117 -3.22 -11.57 7.58
CA PHE A 117 -3.98 -12.79 7.34
C PHE A 117 -3.27 -13.66 6.32
N GLN A 118 -3.58 -14.95 6.33
CA GLN A 118 -3.07 -15.88 5.33
C GLN A 118 -3.55 -15.46 3.94
N SER A 119 -2.64 -15.34 2.97
CA SER A 119 -3.03 -15.01 1.60
C SER A 119 -3.65 -16.23 0.92
N ILE A 120 -4.88 -16.11 0.45
CA ILE A 120 -5.57 -17.14 -0.33
C ILE A 120 -4.93 -17.36 -1.73
N THR A 121 -4.08 -16.42 -2.18
CA THR A 121 -3.52 -16.42 -3.54
C THR A 121 -2.06 -16.83 -3.64
N LYS A 122 -1.39 -17.13 -2.52
CA LYS A 122 0.04 -17.52 -2.51
C LYS A 122 0.27 -18.74 -1.64
N GLU A 123 0.42 -19.91 -2.26
CA GLU A 123 0.99 -21.08 -1.59
C GLU A 123 2.42 -20.73 -1.09
N GLY A 124 2.71 -20.99 0.20
CA GLY A 124 4.04 -20.85 0.76
C GLY A 124 4.38 -19.49 1.43
N TYR A 125 3.47 -18.52 1.51
CA TYR A 125 3.63 -17.37 2.39
C TYR A 125 3.11 -17.70 3.79
N GLY A 126 3.96 -17.45 4.81
CA GLY A 126 3.79 -17.87 6.19
C GLY A 126 2.40 -17.58 6.78
N ASN A 127 2.10 -18.27 7.86
CA ASN A 127 0.88 -18.04 8.64
C ASN A 127 0.82 -16.55 9.03
N GLY A 128 -0.38 -15.95 8.98
CA GLY A 128 -0.63 -14.61 9.48
C GLY A 128 -0.29 -14.49 10.97
N PHE A 129 -0.40 -13.30 11.52
CA PHE A 129 -0.22 -13.09 12.95
C PHE A 129 -1.39 -13.72 13.74
N GLU A 130 -1.06 -14.37 14.85
CA GLU A 130 -2.08 -14.84 15.80
C GLU A 130 -2.85 -13.64 16.38
N PRO A 131 -4.18 -13.72 16.52
CA PRO A 131 -4.99 -12.62 17.02
C PRO A 131 -4.55 -12.11 18.40
N GLU A 132 -4.07 -12.99 19.27
CA GLU A 132 -3.60 -12.61 20.60
C GLU A 132 -2.32 -11.77 20.53
N THR A 133 -1.39 -12.09 19.63
CA THR A 133 -0.19 -11.29 19.38
C THR A 133 -0.56 -9.87 18.91
N LEU A 134 -1.54 -9.74 18.00
CA LEU A 134 -2.00 -8.43 17.53
C LEU A 134 -2.69 -7.64 18.64
N ARG A 135 -3.45 -8.33 19.53
CA ARG A 135 -4.10 -7.71 20.68
C ARG A 135 -3.07 -7.15 21.65
N GLN A 136 -2.12 -7.97 22.06
CA GLN A 136 -1.05 -7.55 22.96
C GLN A 136 -0.26 -6.37 22.39
N ALA A 137 0.14 -6.42 21.11
CA ALA A 137 0.83 -5.32 20.44
C ALA A 137 -0.02 -4.04 20.33
N SER A 138 -1.35 -4.18 20.23
CA SER A 138 -2.28 -3.04 20.26
C SER A 138 -2.40 -2.45 21.67
N ASP A 139 -2.46 -3.29 22.69
CA ASP A 139 -2.60 -2.86 24.10
C ASP A 139 -1.33 -2.16 24.59
N THR A 140 -0.15 -2.63 24.17
CA THR A 140 1.15 -1.98 24.46
C THR A 140 1.39 -0.72 23.63
N GLY A 141 0.57 -0.44 22.59
CA GLY A 141 0.73 0.72 21.71
C GLY A 141 1.77 0.53 20.59
N THR A 142 2.36 -0.67 20.45
CA THR A 142 3.27 -0.99 19.34
C THR A 142 2.49 -0.97 18.01
N ILE A 143 1.26 -1.51 17.99
CA ILE A 143 0.29 -1.26 16.92
C ILE A 143 -0.51 -0.01 17.28
N ASN A 144 -0.41 1.02 16.45
CA ASN A 144 -1.02 2.33 16.64
C ASN A 144 -1.46 2.93 15.28
N ASP A 145 -1.83 4.20 15.25
CA ASP A 145 -2.32 4.91 14.06
C ASP A 145 -1.30 5.09 12.93
N LYS A 146 -0.01 4.82 13.17
CA LYS A 146 1.03 4.74 12.14
C LYS A 146 1.15 3.35 11.51
N VAL A 147 0.55 2.31 12.08
CA VAL A 147 0.69 0.94 11.58
C VAL A 147 -0.47 0.58 10.67
N ILE A 148 -0.15 0.17 9.44
CA ILE A 148 -1.08 -0.20 8.37
C ILE A 148 -1.06 -1.72 8.21
N ALA A 149 -2.22 -2.35 8.31
CA ALA A 149 -2.38 -3.79 8.10
C ALA A 149 -2.24 -4.15 6.61
N LEU A 150 -1.40 -5.14 6.28
CA LEU A 150 -1.22 -5.64 4.91
C LEU A 150 -1.18 -7.18 4.89
N GLY A 151 -1.68 -7.77 3.81
CA GLY A 151 -1.69 -9.22 3.57
C GLY A 151 -3.00 -9.89 3.94
N GLY A 152 -3.64 -10.52 2.96
CA GLY A 152 -4.95 -11.16 3.09
C GLY A 152 -6.10 -10.18 3.37
N ILE A 153 -5.93 -8.90 3.05
CA ILE A 153 -6.92 -7.86 3.29
C ILE A 153 -7.93 -7.81 2.13
N ASP A 154 -9.20 -8.03 2.46
CA ASP A 154 -10.35 -7.94 1.57
C ASP A 154 -11.61 -7.49 2.35
N GLN A 155 -12.78 -7.50 1.69
CA GLN A 155 -14.05 -7.11 2.32
C GLN A 155 -14.45 -7.96 3.54
N THR A 156 -14.06 -9.23 3.55
CA THR A 156 -14.41 -10.17 4.63
C THR A 156 -13.45 -10.05 5.81
N THR A 157 -12.20 -9.71 5.56
CA THR A 157 -11.15 -9.62 6.58
C THR A 157 -10.99 -8.21 7.17
N LEU A 158 -11.34 -7.15 6.42
CA LEU A 158 -11.30 -5.77 6.92
C LEU A 158 -12.04 -5.58 8.26
N PRO A 159 -13.27 -6.10 8.47
CA PRO A 159 -13.96 -5.98 9.76
C PRO A 159 -13.22 -6.62 10.93
N LEU A 160 -12.38 -7.64 10.67
CA LEU A 160 -11.61 -8.33 11.69
C LEU A 160 -10.46 -7.47 12.27
N LEU A 161 -10.12 -6.35 11.59
CA LEU A 161 -9.14 -5.40 12.09
C LEU A 161 -9.69 -4.43 13.15
N ARG A 162 -11.01 -4.35 13.31
CA ARG A 162 -11.66 -3.39 14.24
C ARG A 162 -11.18 -3.49 15.69
N PRO A 163 -10.92 -4.68 16.25
CA PRO A 163 -10.43 -4.80 17.62
C PRO A 163 -9.03 -4.25 17.85
N PHE A 164 -8.27 -4.02 16.78
CA PHE A 164 -6.87 -3.61 16.85
C PHE A 164 -6.70 -2.12 16.52
N ARG A 165 -5.57 -1.53 16.98
CA ARG A 165 -5.30 -0.10 16.85
C ARG A 165 -4.60 0.28 15.53
N PHE A 166 -4.79 -0.51 14.47
CA PHE A 166 -4.25 -0.14 13.16
C PHE A 166 -4.77 1.22 12.68
N GLY A 167 -3.88 2.06 12.15
CA GLY A 167 -4.23 3.33 11.52
C GLY A 167 -4.93 3.19 10.17
N GLY A 168 -4.90 1.97 9.59
CA GLY A 168 -5.52 1.67 8.31
C GLY A 168 -5.19 0.29 7.80
N ALA A 169 -5.54 0.06 6.53
CA ALA A 169 -5.25 -1.18 5.82
C ALA A 169 -4.75 -0.89 4.40
N ALA A 170 -3.93 -1.78 3.85
CA ALA A 170 -3.46 -1.73 2.49
C ALA A 170 -4.00 -2.93 1.70
N VAL A 171 -4.47 -2.67 0.48
CA VAL A 171 -5.07 -3.67 -0.41
C VAL A 171 -4.29 -3.77 -1.71
N LEU A 172 -4.21 -4.98 -2.25
CA LEU A 172 -3.61 -5.29 -3.54
C LEU A 172 -4.49 -6.28 -4.30
N GLY A 173 -4.43 -7.57 -4.00
CA GLY A 173 -5.14 -8.62 -4.71
C GLY A 173 -6.66 -8.47 -4.67
N ALA A 174 -7.21 -8.02 -3.55
CA ALA A 174 -8.64 -7.79 -3.38
C ALA A 174 -9.20 -6.70 -4.31
N LEU A 175 -8.35 -5.76 -4.75
CA LEU A 175 -8.75 -4.70 -5.70
C LEU A 175 -8.55 -5.14 -7.16
N TRP A 176 -7.38 -5.69 -7.47
CA TRP A 176 -6.96 -5.93 -8.85
C TRP A 176 -7.37 -7.30 -9.39
N GLY A 177 -7.59 -8.28 -8.52
CA GLY A 177 -7.76 -9.68 -8.94
C GLY A 177 -6.50 -10.22 -9.63
N ASN A 178 -6.66 -11.25 -10.45
CA ASN A 178 -5.54 -11.91 -11.12
C ASN A 178 -5.11 -11.24 -12.44
N HIS A 179 -6.05 -10.59 -13.14
CA HIS A 179 -5.85 -10.02 -14.48
C HIS A 179 -6.55 -8.66 -14.58
N PRO A 180 -5.94 -7.59 -14.00
CA PRO A 180 -6.50 -6.24 -14.15
C PRO A 180 -6.38 -5.78 -15.61
N SER A 181 -7.37 -5.04 -16.09
CA SER A 181 -7.38 -4.38 -17.40
C SER A 181 -8.30 -3.18 -17.35
N VAL A 182 -8.16 -2.27 -18.30
CA VAL A 182 -9.04 -1.10 -18.42
C VAL A 182 -10.51 -1.51 -18.67
N ASP A 183 -10.75 -2.64 -19.35
CA ASP A 183 -12.11 -3.15 -19.59
C ASP A 183 -12.82 -3.56 -18.28
N LYS A 184 -12.08 -3.72 -17.19
CA LYS A 184 -12.62 -4.04 -15.86
C LYS A 184 -12.70 -2.82 -14.94
N GLU A 185 -12.51 -1.63 -15.46
CA GLU A 185 -12.45 -0.40 -14.69
C GLU A 185 -13.65 -0.21 -13.77
N ASP A 186 -14.88 -0.32 -14.29
CA ASP A 186 -16.10 -0.18 -13.49
C ASP A 186 -16.15 -1.17 -12.32
N SER A 187 -15.67 -2.40 -12.56
CA SER A 187 -15.58 -3.43 -11.52
C SER A 187 -14.53 -3.06 -10.47
N ILE A 188 -13.37 -2.55 -10.88
CA ILE A 188 -12.30 -2.11 -9.98
C ILE A 188 -12.76 -0.93 -9.13
N ILE A 189 -13.41 0.07 -9.73
CA ILE A 189 -13.97 1.23 -9.02
C ILE A 189 -15.05 0.79 -8.02
N THR A 190 -15.96 -0.09 -8.45
CA THR A 190 -16.99 -0.65 -7.56
C THR A 190 -16.37 -1.39 -6.39
N GLN A 191 -15.32 -2.19 -6.63
CA GLN A 191 -14.61 -2.92 -5.59
C GLN A 191 -13.87 -1.97 -4.63
N TYR A 192 -13.25 -0.91 -5.16
CA TYR A 192 -12.61 0.12 -4.33
C TYR A 192 -13.62 0.79 -3.38
N LYS A 193 -14.79 1.21 -3.89
CA LYS A 193 -15.86 1.81 -3.07
C LYS A 193 -16.32 0.89 -1.94
N LYS A 194 -16.46 -0.40 -2.22
CA LYS A 194 -16.81 -1.40 -1.21
C LYS A 194 -15.73 -1.55 -0.14
N LEU A 195 -14.45 -1.57 -0.56
CA LEU A 195 -13.32 -1.63 0.37
C LEU A 195 -13.21 -0.35 1.21
N GLN A 196 -13.49 0.82 0.63
CA GLN A 196 -13.46 2.11 1.32
C GLN A 196 -14.55 2.23 2.39
N ALA A 197 -15.70 1.60 2.18
CA ALA A 197 -16.87 1.67 3.08
C ALA A 197 -16.69 0.91 4.41
N TRP A 198 -15.55 0.25 4.67
CA TRP A 198 -15.28 -0.48 5.93
C TRP A 198 -15.02 0.44 7.14
N ASN A 199 -14.83 1.72 6.92
CA ASN A 199 -14.54 2.74 7.93
C ASN A 199 -15.73 3.04 8.83
#